data_c667d9ff1f4bb6034c87646e7f3512dd
#
_entry.id   c667d9ff1f4bb6034c87646e7f3512dd
#
_cell.length_a   1.000
_cell.length_b   1.000
_cell.length_c   1.000
_cell.angle_alpha   90.00
_cell.angle_beta   90.00
_cell.angle_gamma   90.00
#
_symmetry.space_group_name_H-M   'P 1'
#
loop_
_entity.id
_entity.type
_entity.pdbx_description
1 polymer ?
#
loop_
_entity_poly.entity_id
_entity_poly.type
_entity_poly.pdbx_seq_one_letter_code
_entity_poly.pdbx_strand_id
1 'polypeptide(L)'
;TMAGPYYLARGDFQAEHGEYRSAIADYNMYDSIVRPVNPAFFYARYKAETKLRMWQPALIDIARTCYLAPNEPTYFAEWASLDLRVKRYAEGISAAKHCIEIAPEYADGYLLLGLLQMENKQKEEARKNLEKAKELGDTRAEGYLKKLK
;
A
#
# COMPACT_ATOMS: atom_id res chain seq x y z
N THR A 1 23.25 -21.25 1.58
CA THR A 1 24.05 -20.99 0.38
C THR A 1 24.15 -19.48 0.10
N MET A 2 25.13 -19.08 -0.69
CA MET A 2 25.34 -17.68 -1.09
C MET A 2 24.38 -17.20 -2.17
N ALA A 3 23.62 -18.09 -2.80
CA ALA A 3 22.72 -17.74 -3.92
C ALA A 3 21.58 -16.82 -3.49
N GLY A 4 20.93 -17.11 -2.34
CA GLY A 4 19.83 -16.28 -1.85
C GLY A 4 20.21 -14.80 -1.68
N PRO A 5 21.18 -14.49 -0.81
CA PRO A 5 21.63 -13.11 -0.61
C PRO A 5 22.08 -12.40 -1.90
N TYR A 6 22.68 -13.13 -2.83
CA TYR A 6 23.06 -12.59 -4.14
C TYR A 6 21.83 -12.10 -4.92
N TYR A 7 20.79 -12.93 -5.01
CA TYR A 7 19.58 -12.52 -5.73
C TYR A 7 18.89 -11.33 -5.07
N LEU A 8 18.83 -11.31 -3.73
CA LEU A 8 18.23 -10.17 -3.02
C LEU A 8 18.99 -8.87 -3.33
N ALA A 9 20.32 -8.89 -3.15
CA ALA A 9 21.15 -7.71 -3.39
C ALA A 9 21.06 -7.20 -4.82
N ARG A 10 21.07 -8.12 -5.80
CA ARG A 10 20.96 -7.73 -7.22
C ARG A 10 19.56 -7.20 -7.53
N GLY A 11 18.52 -7.81 -6.96
CA GLY A 11 17.14 -7.32 -7.11
C GLY A 11 16.97 -5.91 -6.55
N ASP A 12 17.51 -5.64 -5.39
CA ASP A 12 17.46 -4.30 -4.78
C ASP A 12 18.18 -3.27 -5.67
N PHE A 13 19.37 -3.60 -6.13
CA PHE A 13 20.12 -2.75 -7.06
C PHE A 13 19.32 -2.45 -8.31
N GLN A 14 18.74 -3.48 -8.94
CA GLN A 14 17.94 -3.33 -10.15
C GLN A 14 16.71 -2.45 -9.91
N ALA A 15 16.04 -2.63 -8.77
CA ALA A 15 14.86 -1.82 -8.41
C ALA A 15 15.23 -0.34 -8.24
N GLU A 16 16.36 -0.06 -7.60
CA GLU A 16 16.87 1.31 -7.44
C GLU A 16 17.17 1.98 -8.78
N HIS A 17 17.52 1.20 -9.80
CA HIS A 17 17.82 1.69 -11.15
C HIS A 17 16.64 1.62 -12.12
N GLY A 18 15.45 1.28 -11.59
CA GLY A 18 14.23 1.25 -12.42
C GLY A 18 14.07 -0.01 -13.26
N GLU A 19 14.93 -1.01 -13.06
CA GLU A 19 14.88 -2.29 -13.79
C GLU A 19 13.92 -3.25 -13.08
N TYR A 20 12.65 -2.86 -12.98
CA TYR A 20 11.67 -3.55 -12.15
C TYR A 20 11.39 -4.99 -12.57
N ARG A 21 11.39 -5.28 -13.88
CA ARG A 21 11.16 -6.63 -14.36
C ARG A 21 12.28 -7.59 -13.91
N SER A 22 13.52 -7.15 -14.05
CA SER A 22 14.69 -7.91 -13.62
C SER A 22 14.71 -8.05 -12.10
N ALA A 23 14.37 -6.97 -11.38
CA ALA A 23 14.30 -6.99 -9.93
C ALA A 23 13.29 -8.03 -9.42
N ILE A 24 12.09 -8.07 -10.02
CA ILE A 24 11.05 -9.03 -9.64
C ILE A 24 11.53 -10.46 -9.90
N ALA A 25 12.19 -10.71 -11.03
CA ALA A 25 12.74 -12.04 -11.31
C ALA A 25 13.72 -12.48 -10.22
N ASP A 26 14.61 -11.59 -9.78
CA ASP A 26 15.57 -11.88 -8.72
C ASP A 26 14.90 -12.03 -7.36
N TYR A 27 13.91 -11.21 -7.04
CA TYR A 27 13.12 -11.37 -5.81
C TYR A 27 12.39 -12.72 -5.79
N ASN A 28 11.85 -13.16 -6.92
CA ASN A 28 11.20 -14.46 -7.03
C ASN A 28 12.19 -15.61 -6.80
N MET A 29 13.41 -15.49 -7.31
CA MET A 29 14.47 -16.47 -7.04
C MET A 29 14.82 -16.49 -5.56
N TYR A 30 15.01 -15.34 -4.94
CA TYR A 30 15.27 -15.24 -3.51
C TYR A 30 14.14 -15.90 -2.70
N ASP A 31 12.89 -15.58 -3.01
CA ASP A 31 11.72 -16.14 -2.32
C ASP A 31 11.69 -17.68 -2.41
N SER A 32 12.00 -18.23 -3.60
CA SER A 32 11.99 -19.68 -3.81
C SER A 32 13.10 -20.41 -3.02
N ILE A 33 14.23 -19.76 -2.82
CA ILE A 33 15.40 -20.34 -2.15
C ILE A 33 15.30 -20.16 -0.63
N VAL A 34 14.97 -18.95 -0.18
CA VAL A 34 15.07 -18.54 1.24
C VAL A 34 13.73 -18.65 1.98
N ARG A 35 12.61 -18.48 1.27
CA ARG A 35 11.27 -18.39 1.87
C ARG A 35 11.21 -17.38 3.00
N PRO A 36 11.43 -16.09 2.67
CA PRO A 36 11.58 -15.05 3.68
C PRO A 36 10.31 -14.81 4.49
N VAL A 37 10.50 -14.32 5.72
CA VAL A 37 9.41 -13.89 6.60
C VAL A 37 9.60 -12.42 6.98
N ASN A 38 10.40 -11.69 6.23
CA ASN A 38 10.69 -10.28 6.47
C ASN A 38 9.72 -9.40 5.70
N PRO A 39 8.93 -8.55 6.38
CA PRO A 39 7.99 -7.66 5.68
C PRO A 39 8.67 -6.73 4.68
N ALA A 40 9.88 -6.27 4.95
CA ALA A 40 10.61 -5.37 4.05
C ALA A 40 10.86 -6.01 2.68
N PHE A 41 11.09 -7.33 2.62
CA PHE A 41 11.24 -8.04 1.34
C PHE A 41 9.95 -7.98 0.52
N PHE A 42 8.82 -8.34 1.11
CA PHE A 42 7.53 -8.33 0.41
C PHE A 42 7.15 -6.93 -0.02
N TYR A 43 7.45 -5.93 0.79
CA TYR A 43 7.21 -4.53 0.45
C TYR A 43 8.10 -4.08 -0.72
N ALA A 44 9.36 -4.50 -0.76
CA ALA A 44 10.26 -4.17 -1.88
C ALA A 44 9.73 -4.75 -3.20
N ARG A 45 9.30 -6.03 -3.19
CA ARG A 45 8.73 -6.66 -4.38
C ARG A 45 7.40 -5.99 -4.76
N TYR A 46 6.54 -5.70 -3.79
CA TYR A 46 5.31 -4.95 -3.99
C TYR A 46 5.56 -3.63 -4.74
N LYS A 47 6.55 -2.86 -4.32
CA LYS A 47 6.86 -1.58 -4.99
C LYS A 47 7.24 -1.78 -6.46
N ALA A 48 8.05 -2.77 -6.75
CA ALA A 48 8.44 -3.09 -8.12
C ALA A 48 7.24 -3.56 -8.96
N GLU A 49 6.39 -4.41 -8.39
CA GLU A 49 5.19 -4.92 -9.04
C GLU A 49 4.20 -3.80 -9.37
N THR A 50 4.02 -2.84 -8.46
CA THR A 50 3.13 -1.69 -8.72
C THR A 50 3.65 -0.81 -9.85
N LYS A 51 4.97 -0.66 -9.98
CA LYS A 51 5.57 0.09 -11.10
C LYS A 51 5.26 -0.54 -12.44
N LEU A 52 5.11 -1.86 -12.49
CA LEU A 52 4.77 -2.60 -13.70
C LEU A 52 3.27 -2.89 -13.82
N ARG A 53 2.45 -2.34 -12.93
CA ARG A 53 1.00 -2.56 -12.88
C ARG A 53 0.62 -4.04 -12.74
N MET A 54 1.45 -4.80 -12.06
CA MET A 54 1.20 -6.20 -11.74
C MET A 54 0.33 -6.27 -10.48
N TRP A 55 -0.97 -5.96 -10.64
CA TRP A 55 -1.85 -5.71 -9.50
C TRP A 55 -2.11 -6.93 -8.61
N GLN A 56 -2.28 -8.11 -9.20
CA GLN A 56 -2.56 -9.31 -8.41
C GLN A 56 -1.37 -9.73 -7.54
N PRO A 57 -0.13 -9.86 -8.08
CA PRO A 57 1.03 -10.08 -7.23
C PRO A 57 1.23 -8.99 -6.18
N ALA A 58 1.00 -7.72 -6.55
CA ALA A 58 1.14 -6.60 -5.63
C ALA A 58 0.15 -6.70 -4.45
N LEU A 59 -1.10 -7.08 -4.72
CA LEU A 59 -2.10 -7.29 -3.65
C LEU A 59 -1.66 -8.39 -2.68
N ILE A 60 -1.12 -9.48 -3.19
CA ILE A 60 -0.61 -10.58 -2.37
C ILE A 60 0.55 -10.10 -1.50
N ASP A 61 1.50 -9.37 -2.08
CA ASP A 61 2.69 -8.93 -1.36
C ASP A 61 2.38 -7.86 -0.31
N ILE A 62 1.50 -6.90 -0.61
CA ILE A 62 1.15 -5.88 0.40
C ILE A 62 0.33 -6.50 1.54
N ALA A 63 -0.55 -7.45 1.25
CA ALA A 63 -1.28 -8.17 2.29
C ALA A 63 -0.32 -8.94 3.20
N ARG A 64 0.68 -9.61 2.61
CA ARG A 64 1.69 -10.34 3.37
C ARG A 64 2.56 -9.40 4.21
N THR A 65 2.91 -8.25 3.66
CA THR A 65 3.65 -7.19 4.37
C THR A 65 2.88 -6.75 5.61
N CYS A 66 1.59 -6.46 5.47
CA CYS A 66 0.74 -6.05 6.59
C CYS A 66 0.57 -7.15 7.63
N TYR A 67 0.43 -8.40 7.19
CA TYR A 67 0.33 -9.55 8.10
C TYR A 67 1.59 -9.70 8.96
N LEU A 68 2.77 -9.50 8.36
CA LEU A 68 4.05 -9.63 9.07
C LEU A 68 4.41 -8.40 9.92
N ALA A 69 3.84 -7.24 9.59
CA ALA A 69 4.07 -5.99 10.32
C ALA A 69 2.74 -5.31 10.65
N PRO A 70 1.93 -5.90 11.56
CA PRO A 70 0.55 -5.46 11.80
C PRO A 70 0.41 -4.11 12.49
N ASN A 71 1.49 -3.51 12.96
CA ASN A 71 1.47 -2.22 13.66
C ASN A 71 2.09 -1.08 12.86
N GLU A 72 2.33 -1.29 11.56
CA GLU A 72 2.90 -0.28 10.68
C GLU A 72 1.81 0.39 9.84
N PRO A 73 1.38 1.61 10.19
CA PRO A 73 0.27 2.27 9.51
C PRO A 73 0.55 2.55 8.03
N THR A 74 1.80 2.81 7.66
CA THR A 74 2.17 3.08 6.26
C THR A 74 1.87 1.91 5.35
N TYR A 75 2.05 0.68 5.80
CA TYR A 75 1.76 -0.50 4.99
C TYR A 75 0.26 -0.67 4.74
N PHE A 76 -0.57 -0.39 5.74
CA PHE A 76 -2.03 -0.42 5.57
C PHE A 76 -2.51 0.71 4.68
N ALA A 77 -1.89 1.88 4.74
CA ALA A 77 -2.19 2.97 3.81
C ALA A 77 -1.84 2.58 2.37
N GLU A 78 -0.71 1.93 2.16
CA GLU A 78 -0.33 1.41 0.83
C GLU A 78 -1.34 0.38 0.32
N TRP A 79 -1.78 -0.53 1.18
CA TRP A 79 -2.80 -1.51 0.83
C TRP A 79 -4.11 -0.82 0.44
N ALA A 80 -4.58 0.12 1.25
CA ALA A 80 -5.79 0.88 0.95
C ALA A 80 -5.68 1.65 -0.37
N SER A 81 -4.51 2.24 -0.62
CA SER A 81 -4.23 2.96 -1.87
C SER A 81 -4.30 2.04 -3.10
N LEU A 82 -3.74 0.84 -2.99
CA LEU A 82 -3.82 -0.14 -4.08
C LEU A 82 -5.26 -0.61 -4.29
N ASP A 83 -5.99 -0.89 -3.22
CA ASP A 83 -7.41 -1.30 -3.31
C ASP A 83 -8.26 -0.21 -3.98
N LEU A 84 -7.99 1.06 -3.68
CA LEU A 84 -8.66 2.18 -4.37
C LEU A 84 -8.38 2.14 -5.87
N ARG A 85 -7.12 1.95 -6.23
CA ARG A 85 -6.70 1.91 -7.64
C ARG A 85 -7.35 0.77 -8.42
N VAL A 86 -7.46 -0.41 -7.81
CA VAL A 86 -8.05 -1.58 -8.45
C VAL A 86 -9.55 -1.74 -8.18
N LYS A 87 -10.17 -0.73 -7.57
CA LYS A 87 -11.61 -0.65 -7.32
C LYS A 87 -12.15 -1.70 -6.34
N ARG A 88 -11.32 -2.09 -5.38
CA ARG A 88 -11.71 -2.99 -4.29
C ARG A 88 -12.09 -2.16 -3.07
N TYR A 89 -13.16 -1.39 -3.19
CA TYR A 89 -13.48 -0.33 -2.23
C TYR A 89 -13.78 -0.83 -0.82
N ALA A 90 -14.54 -1.91 -0.69
CA ALA A 90 -14.87 -2.46 0.62
C ALA A 90 -13.62 -2.96 1.37
N GLU A 91 -12.73 -3.66 0.66
CA GLU A 91 -11.47 -4.16 1.22
C GLU A 91 -10.55 -3.01 1.58
N GLY A 92 -10.46 -2.00 0.71
CA GLY A 92 -9.65 -0.80 0.97
C GLY A 92 -10.14 -0.03 2.19
N ILE A 93 -11.45 0.06 2.39
CA ILE A 93 -12.05 0.70 3.57
C ILE A 93 -11.57 -0.01 4.84
N SER A 94 -11.56 -1.34 4.84
CA SER A 94 -11.06 -2.11 5.99
C SER A 94 -9.59 -1.81 6.28
N ALA A 95 -8.76 -1.77 5.25
CA ALA A 95 -7.34 -1.46 5.40
C ALA A 95 -7.12 -0.04 5.93
N ALA A 96 -7.86 0.94 5.37
CA ALA A 96 -7.76 2.34 5.82
C ALA A 96 -8.21 2.51 7.27
N LYS A 97 -9.28 1.83 7.67
CA LYS A 97 -9.75 1.85 9.06
C LYS A 97 -8.70 1.28 10.00
N HIS A 98 -8.04 0.19 9.61
CA HIS A 98 -6.98 -0.40 10.43
C HIS A 98 -5.78 0.56 10.55
N CYS A 99 -5.44 1.25 9.46
CA CYS A 99 -4.40 2.28 9.48
C CYS A 99 -4.70 3.36 10.53
N ILE A 100 -5.95 3.85 10.58
CA ILE A 100 -6.41 4.86 11.53
C ILE A 100 -6.39 4.34 12.97
N GLU A 101 -6.75 3.08 13.19
CA GLU A 101 -6.67 2.46 14.51
C GLU A 101 -5.25 2.45 15.06
N ILE A 102 -4.27 2.14 14.20
CA ILE A 102 -2.86 2.15 14.60
C ILE A 102 -2.34 3.57 14.80
N ALA A 103 -2.72 4.49 13.92
CA ALA A 103 -2.20 5.86 13.91
C ALA A 103 -3.35 6.86 13.73
N PRO A 104 -4.06 7.22 14.83
CA PRO A 104 -5.23 8.12 14.76
C PRO A 104 -4.92 9.53 14.25
N GLU A 105 -3.65 9.93 14.18
CA GLU A 105 -3.25 11.24 13.70
C GLU A 105 -2.63 11.21 12.30
N TYR A 106 -2.65 10.05 11.66
CA TYR A 106 -2.05 9.88 10.33
C TYR A 106 -3.05 10.35 9.26
N ALA A 107 -2.82 11.54 8.73
CA ALA A 107 -3.74 12.20 7.79
C ALA A 107 -4.05 11.34 6.56
N ASP A 108 -3.04 10.63 6.01
CA ASP A 108 -3.22 9.77 4.84
C ASP A 108 -4.27 8.68 5.06
N GLY A 109 -4.37 8.14 6.28
CA GLY A 109 -5.38 7.13 6.60
C GLY A 109 -6.80 7.66 6.39
N TYR A 110 -7.06 8.88 6.86
CA TYR A 110 -8.37 9.52 6.71
C TYR A 110 -8.62 9.93 5.27
N LEU A 111 -7.60 10.44 4.56
CA LEU A 111 -7.74 10.78 3.15
C LEU A 111 -8.14 9.55 2.34
N LEU A 112 -7.42 8.45 2.51
CA LEU A 112 -7.70 7.21 1.79
C LEU A 112 -9.08 6.65 2.14
N LEU A 113 -9.44 6.66 3.42
CA LEU A 113 -10.76 6.21 3.84
C LEU A 113 -11.86 7.05 3.19
N GLY A 114 -11.69 8.38 3.20
CA GLY A 114 -12.63 9.28 2.55
C GLY A 114 -12.77 9.02 1.05
N LEU A 115 -11.64 8.87 0.34
CA LEU A 115 -11.65 8.59 -1.10
C LEU A 115 -12.33 7.25 -1.42
N LEU A 116 -12.02 6.22 -0.65
CA LEU A 116 -12.64 4.91 -0.80
C LEU A 116 -14.16 4.96 -0.57
N GLN A 117 -14.58 5.70 0.44
CA GLN A 117 -16.00 5.87 0.75
C GLN A 117 -16.74 6.68 -0.33
N MET A 118 -16.08 7.70 -0.91
CA MET A 118 -16.65 8.43 -2.07
C MET A 118 -16.97 7.46 -3.20
N GLU A 119 -16.00 6.63 -3.56
CA GLU A 119 -16.16 5.66 -4.66
C GLU A 119 -17.18 4.58 -4.31
N ASN A 120 -17.29 4.24 -3.02
CA ASN A 120 -18.23 3.24 -2.51
C ASN A 120 -19.63 3.83 -2.22
N LYS A 121 -19.91 5.05 -2.68
CA LYS A 121 -21.20 5.74 -2.54
C LYS A 121 -21.59 6.06 -1.08
N GLN A 122 -20.61 6.19 -0.20
CA GLN A 122 -20.80 6.55 1.21
C GLN A 122 -20.44 8.02 1.42
N LYS A 123 -21.24 8.90 0.83
CA LYS A 123 -20.93 10.34 0.72
C LYS A 123 -20.75 11.04 2.08
N GLU A 124 -21.62 10.75 3.05
CA GLU A 124 -21.55 11.43 4.35
C GLU A 124 -20.34 10.99 5.17
N GLU A 125 -20.04 9.70 5.18
CA GLU A 125 -18.85 9.16 5.83
C GLU A 125 -17.60 9.70 5.16
N ALA A 126 -17.58 9.78 3.84
CA ALA A 126 -16.47 10.32 3.07
C ALA A 126 -16.18 11.76 3.47
N ARG A 127 -17.24 12.59 3.59
CA ARG A 127 -17.09 14.00 3.99
C ARG A 127 -16.42 14.12 5.36
N LYS A 128 -16.89 13.35 6.35
CA LYS A 128 -16.32 13.38 7.69
C LYS A 128 -14.83 13.03 7.69
N ASN A 129 -14.45 11.99 6.95
CA ASN A 129 -13.04 11.56 6.90
C ASN A 129 -12.17 12.53 6.13
N LEU A 130 -12.68 13.13 5.05
CA LEU A 130 -11.94 14.16 4.31
C LEU A 130 -11.76 15.42 5.15
N GLU A 131 -12.77 15.81 5.93
CA GLU A 131 -12.66 16.92 6.86
C GLU A 131 -11.60 16.64 7.93
N LYS A 132 -11.56 15.41 8.43
CA LYS A 132 -10.53 15.00 9.41
C LYS A 132 -9.14 15.03 8.79
N ALA A 133 -8.98 14.56 7.57
CA ALA A 133 -7.70 14.64 6.86
C ALA A 133 -7.25 16.08 6.71
N LYS A 134 -8.15 16.98 6.33
CA LYS A 134 -7.89 18.42 6.23
C LYS A 134 -7.45 19.02 7.56
N GLU A 135 -8.18 18.70 8.62
CA GLU A 135 -7.87 19.12 10.00
C GLU A 135 -6.47 18.68 10.42
N LEU A 136 -6.05 17.48 10.01
CA LEU A 136 -4.73 16.96 10.29
C LEU A 136 -3.64 17.48 9.34
N GLY A 137 -3.99 18.39 8.44
CA GLY A 137 -3.01 19.09 7.59
C GLY A 137 -2.89 18.58 6.16
N ASP A 138 -3.76 17.67 5.72
CA ASP A 138 -3.70 17.17 4.35
C ASP A 138 -4.29 18.21 3.39
N THR A 139 -3.44 18.79 2.55
CA THR A 139 -3.83 19.86 1.62
C THR A 139 -4.67 19.36 0.44
N ARG A 140 -4.66 18.06 0.16
CA ARG A 140 -5.42 17.46 -0.95
C ARG A 140 -6.90 17.32 -0.62
N ALA A 141 -7.24 17.22 0.67
CA ALA A 141 -8.61 16.95 1.12
C ALA A 141 -9.61 18.02 0.68
N GLU A 142 -9.21 19.30 0.68
CA GLU A 142 -10.06 20.42 0.27
C GLU A 142 -10.64 20.23 -1.15
N GLY A 143 -9.80 19.80 -2.10
CA GLY A 143 -10.22 19.56 -3.46
C GLY A 143 -11.29 18.49 -3.57
N TYR A 144 -11.13 17.42 -2.80
CA TYR A 144 -12.11 16.32 -2.78
C TYR A 144 -13.40 16.73 -2.08
N LEU A 145 -13.32 17.50 -1.02
CA LEU A 145 -14.51 18.03 -0.33
C LEU A 145 -15.36 18.89 -1.27
N LYS A 146 -14.74 19.69 -2.13
CA LYS A 146 -15.46 20.49 -3.13
C LYS A 146 -16.23 19.62 -4.11
N LYS A 147 -15.73 18.44 -4.45
CA LYS A 147 -16.39 17.51 -5.37
C LYS A 147 -17.62 16.83 -4.74
N LEU A 148 -17.75 16.86 -3.40
CA LEU A 148 -18.85 16.23 -2.68
C LEU A 148 -20.08 17.15 -2.52
N LYS A 149 -20.03 18.37 -2.98
CA LYS A 149 -21.14 19.31 -2.88
C LYS A 149 -22.29 18.98 -3.83
#